data_497a7ad6bece4841421f6ea5161a77e5
#
_entry.id   497a7ad6bece4841421f6ea5161a77e5
#
_cell.length_a   1.000
_cell.length_b   1.000
_cell.length_c   1.000
_cell.angle_alpha   90.00
_cell.angle_beta   90.00
_cell.angle_gamma   90.00
#
_symmetry.space_group_name_H-M   'P 1'
#
loop_
_entity.id
_entity.type
_entity.pdbx_description
1 polymer ?
#
loop_
_entity_poly.entity_id
_entity_poly.type
_entity_poly.pdbx_seq_one_letter_code
_entity_poly.pdbx_strand_id
1 'polypeptide(L)'
;SCEILKSPITVTASSPASLKMVLRRFAEKAFSSKLSEEELAPYFRVGLRRLANDGDFVQATKIGLKAIICSPRFFLAPVEHANPSYAKAADLARILWLSVPDDELLDLAAADNLTGDALRAQIHRMLGDERSHRMVRSFSDQWLNLRSLNKVTPSLKLYPEYDDLLNHYLPIETRTYLHHLIQENLPAGNLIDSDFSFLNQRLARHYGIEGVIGQEMRKVSFPPEVPRGGLLTMASVLKVTTDGFDTSPILRGAWISKNIVGTPLSPPPESVKAIEPDHGEATTLKE
;
A
#
# COMPACT_ATOMS: atom_id res chain seq x y z
N SER A 1 3.79 10.01 12.73
CA SER A 1 3.11 9.49 13.92
C SER A 1 3.30 7.97 13.95
N CYS A 2 3.83 7.47 15.05
CA CYS A 2 4.06 6.04 15.23
C CYS A 2 2.71 5.37 15.53
N GLU A 3 2.09 4.75 14.52
CA GLU A 3 0.77 4.11 14.62
C GLU A 3 0.76 2.79 15.39
N ILE A 4 1.90 2.39 15.97
CA ILE A 4 2.03 1.15 16.74
C ILE A 4 1.08 1.13 17.97
N LEU A 5 0.67 2.29 18.46
CA LEU A 5 -0.25 2.43 19.59
C LEU A 5 -1.48 3.26 19.20
N LYS A 6 -2.41 2.71 18.42
CA LYS A 6 -3.68 3.39 18.09
C LYS A 6 -4.58 3.63 19.32
N SER A 7 -4.43 2.83 20.38
CA SER A 7 -5.16 3.07 21.63
C SER A 7 -4.24 3.75 22.63
N PRO A 8 -4.61 4.96 23.13
CA PRO A 8 -3.79 5.64 24.12
C PRO A 8 -3.67 4.77 25.38
N ILE A 9 -2.45 4.58 25.85
CA ILE A 9 -2.21 3.97 27.15
C ILE A 9 -2.41 5.05 28.18
N THR A 10 -3.52 5.02 28.90
CA THR A 10 -3.75 5.92 30.02
C THR A 10 -2.90 5.47 31.20
N VAL A 11 -1.89 6.25 31.54
CA VAL A 11 -1.03 6.02 32.71
C VAL A 11 -1.56 6.89 33.84
N THR A 12 -2.15 6.25 34.85
CA THR A 12 -2.73 6.94 36.01
C THR A 12 -1.70 7.24 37.11
N ALA A 13 -0.55 6.56 37.07
CA ALA A 13 0.53 6.77 38.03
C ALA A 13 1.91 6.47 37.41
N SER A 14 2.91 7.27 37.76
CA SER A 14 4.32 7.08 37.36
C SER A 14 4.98 6.00 38.25
N SER A 15 4.59 4.75 38.02
CA SER A 15 5.05 3.60 38.84
C SER A 15 5.83 2.58 38.00
N PRO A 16 6.66 1.72 38.64
CA PRO A 16 7.29 0.59 37.96
C PRO A 16 6.28 -0.32 37.24
N ALA A 17 5.09 -0.52 37.84
CA ALA A 17 4.04 -1.33 37.25
C ALA A 17 3.49 -0.71 35.96
N SER A 18 3.25 0.61 35.96
CA SER A 18 2.83 1.35 34.77
C SER A 18 3.90 1.32 33.68
N LEU A 19 5.17 1.48 34.02
CA LEU A 19 6.29 1.37 33.09
C LEU A 19 6.32 -0.03 32.43
N LYS A 20 6.20 -1.08 33.24
CA LYS A 20 6.17 -2.46 32.74
C LYS A 20 5.01 -2.69 31.77
N MET A 21 3.82 -2.21 32.11
CA MET A 21 2.63 -2.32 31.25
C MET A 21 2.84 -1.62 29.90
N VAL A 22 3.37 -0.40 29.89
CA VAL A 22 3.63 0.36 28.66
C VAL A 22 4.65 -0.36 27.79
N LEU A 23 5.78 -0.78 28.38
CA LEU A 23 6.84 -1.46 27.64
C LEU A 23 6.39 -2.83 27.12
N ARG A 24 5.61 -3.59 27.88
CA ARG A 24 5.04 -4.86 27.44
C ARG A 24 4.16 -4.70 26.23
N ARG A 25 3.17 -3.79 26.30
CA ARG A 25 2.23 -3.56 25.22
C ARG A 25 2.92 -3.11 23.92
N PHE A 26 3.94 -2.25 24.05
CA PHE A 26 4.72 -1.84 22.90
C PHE A 26 5.58 -2.99 22.34
N ALA A 27 6.26 -3.74 23.20
CA ALA A 27 7.14 -4.83 22.80
C ALA A 27 6.35 -5.97 22.12
N GLU A 28 5.18 -6.33 22.65
CA GLU A 28 4.31 -7.36 22.05
C GLU A 28 3.88 -7.00 20.63
N LYS A 29 3.56 -5.73 20.39
CA LYS A 29 3.27 -5.24 19.04
C LYS A 29 4.52 -5.20 18.16
N ALA A 30 5.61 -4.65 18.67
CA ALA A 30 6.86 -4.52 17.93
C ALA A 30 7.43 -5.88 17.52
N PHE A 31 7.29 -6.91 18.36
CA PHE A 31 7.75 -8.27 18.09
C PHE A 31 6.69 -9.20 17.54
N SER A 32 5.46 -8.70 17.34
CA SER A 32 4.33 -9.47 16.81
C SER A 32 4.03 -10.76 17.58
N SER A 33 4.23 -10.75 18.89
CA SER A 33 4.01 -11.92 19.77
C SER A 33 3.75 -11.49 21.21
N LYS A 34 2.99 -12.29 21.97
CA LYS A 34 2.93 -12.13 23.44
C LYS A 34 4.28 -12.47 24.04
N LEU A 35 4.65 -11.77 25.10
CA LEU A 35 5.94 -11.93 25.75
C LEU A 35 5.81 -12.55 27.15
N SER A 36 6.68 -13.50 27.44
CA SER A 36 6.89 -13.96 28.83
C SER A 36 7.52 -12.87 29.68
N GLU A 37 7.53 -13.08 31.00
CA GLU A 37 8.21 -12.19 31.94
C GLU A 37 9.72 -12.12 31.68
N GLU A 38 10.31 -13.24 31.33
CA GLU A 38 11.73 -13.35 31.02
C GLU A 38 12.14 -12.61 29.77
N GLU A 39 11.33 -12.69 28.72
CA GLU A 39 11.55 -12.01 27.48
C GLU A 39 11.42 -10.48 27.59
N LEU A 40 10.52 -9.99 28.44
CA LEU A 40 10.34 -8.55 28.70
C LEU A 40 11.43 -7.98 29.62
N ALA A 41 11.98 -8.81 30.53
CA ALA A 41 12.87 -8.37 31.62
C ALA A 41 14.08 -7.52 31.16
N PRO A 42 14.77 -7.80 30.03
CA PRO A 42 15.90 -6.98 29.59
C PRO A 42 15.49 -5.53 29.34
N TYR A 43 14.38 -5.32 28.63
CA TYR A 43 13.88 -3.99 28.26
C TYR A 43 13.31 -3.23 29.47
N PHE A 44 12.58 -3.94 30.32
CA PHE A 44 12.04 -3.38 31.57
C PHE A 44 13.15 -2.94 32.52
N ARG A 45 14.20 -3.74 32.68
CA ARG A 45 15.35 -3.46 33.56
C ARG A 45 16.04 -2.15 33.19
N VAL A 46 16.20 -1.87 31.88
CA VAL A 46 16.84 -0.63 31.41
C VAL A 46 16.00 0.59 31.78
N GLY A 47 14.69 0.54 31.56
CA GLY A 47 13.76 1.61 31.94
C GLY A 47 13.66 1.76 33.49
N LEU A 48 13.60 0.65 34.21
CA LEU A 48 13.50 0.66 35.67
C LEU A 48 14.73 1.30 36.35
N ARG A 49 15.94 1.03 35.86
CA ARG A 49 17.15 1.69 36.34
C ARG A 49 17.07 3.21 36.19
N ARG A 50 16.56 3.68 35.07
CA ARG A 50 16.39 5.12 34.85
C ARG A 50 15.36 5.72 35.79
N LEU A 51 14.21 5.04 35.94
CA LEU A 51 13.15 5.48 36.87
C LEU A 51 13.65 5.55 38.34
N ALA A 52 14.50 4.60 38.76
CA ALA A 52 15.05 4.57 40.06
C ALA A 52 16.08 5.68 40.35
N ASN A 53 16.77 6.19 39.30
CA ASN A 53 17.83 7.19 39.46
C ASN A 53 17.28 8.61 39.68
N ASP A 54 16.25 9.00 38.93
CA ASP A 54 15.76 10.39 38.94
C ASP A 54 14.22 10.53 38.97
N GLY A 55 13.49 9.43 39.02
CA GLY A 55 12.02 9.43 39.07
C GLY A 55 11.34 9.89 37.75
N ASP A 56 12.11 10.19 36.71
CA ASP A 56 11.55 10.65 35.43
C ASP A 56 10.95 9.47 34.65
N PHE A 57 9.64 9.30 34.80
CA PHE A 57 8.87 8.24 34.13
C PHE A 57 8.91 8.36 32.60
N VAL A 58 8.91 9.57 32.05
CA VAL A 58 8.93 9.80 30.61
C VAL A 58 10.26 9.36 30.01
N GLN A 59 11.38 9.71 30.67
CA GLN A 59 12.70 9.29 30.22
C GLN A 59 12.92 7.78 30.42
N ALA A 60 12.43 7.21 31.51
CA ALA A 60 12.46 5.78 31.76
C ALA A 60 11.70 5.01 30.64
N THR A 61 10.53 5.50 30.28
CA THR A 61 9.73 4.93 29.18
C THR A 61 10.46 5.06 27.84
N LYS A 62 10.99 6.25 27.50
CA LYS A 62 11.74 6.48 26.26
C LYS A 62 12.95 5.54 26.12
N ILE A 63 13.70 5.32 27.20
CA ILE A 63 14.85 4.43 27.18
C ILE A 63 14.42 2.98 26.97
N GLY A 64 13.38 2.52 27.66
CA GLY A 64 12.81 1.19 27.47
C GLY A 64 12.32 0.96 26.03
N LEU A 65 11.60 1.93 25.45
CA LEU A 65 11.14 1.87 24.06
C LEU A 65 12.32 1.86 23.07
N LYS A 66 13.36 2.67 23.30
CA LYS A 66 14.59 2.63 22.48
C LYS A 66 15.25 1.24 22.53
N ALA A 67 15.35 0.64 23.70
CA ALA A 67 15.93 -0.70 23.86
C ALA A 67 15.13 -1.75 23.05
N ILE A 68 13.80 -1.67 23.01
CA ILE A 68 12.96 -2.55 22.21
C ILE A 68 13.21 -2.33 20.71
N ILE A 69 13.19 -1.08 20.24
CA ILE A 69 13.39 -0.75 18.81
C ILE A 69 14.80 -1.11 18.35
N CYS A 70 15.82 -0.93 19.20
CA CYS A 70 17.20 -1.26 18.87
C CYS A 70 17.55 -2.74 19.05
N SER A 71 16.61 -3.59 19.46
CA SER A 71 16.89 -5.01 19.64
C SER A 71 16.98 -5.75 18.30
N PRO A 72 17.83 -6.78 18.18
CA PRO A 72 17.87 -7.65 17.01
C PRO A 72 16.49 -8.27 16.70
N ARG A 73 15.70 -8.57 17.72
CA ARG A 73 14.34 -9.13 17.56
C ARG A 73 13.39 -8.21 16.81
N PHE A 74 13.60 -6.90 16.87
CA PHE A 74 12.82 -5.94 16.09
C PHE A 74 13.29 -5.85 14.62
N PHE A 75 14.61 -5.77 14.41
CA PHE A 75 15.18 -5.57 13.07
C PHE A 75 15.18 -6.83 12.22
N LEU A 76 15.46 -7.97 12.83
CA LEU A 76 15.55 -9.24 12.11
C LEU A 76 14.19 -9.91 11.95
N ALA A 77 13.11 -9.16 12.13
CA ALA A 77 11.71 -9.58 12.09
C ALA A 77 11.59 -11.10 12.02
N PRO A 78 11.17 -11.79 13.03
CA PRO A 78 11.42 -13.21 13.22
C PRO A 78 11.04 -13.98 11.96
N VAL A 79 12.06 -14.48 11.28
CA VAL A 79 11.90 -15.41 10.15
C VAL A 79 11.28 -16.70 10.68
N GLU A 80 11.44 -16.95 11.97
CA GLU A 80 10.87 -18.11 12.68
C GLU A 80 10.29 -17.66 14.03
N HIS A 81 8.99 -17.50 14.10
CA HIS A 81 8.29 -17.48 15.39
C HIS A 81 8.28 -18.90 15.96
N ALA A 82 8.60 -19.05 17.22
CA ALA A 82 8.49 -20.34 17.92
C ALA A 82 7.07 -20.93 17.85
N ASN A 83 6.05 -20.06 17.78
CA ASN A 83 4.66 -20.43 17.58
C ASN A 83 4.22 -20.03 16.14
N PRO A 84 3.82 -20.99 15.30
CA PRO A 84 3.38 -20.74 13.91
C PRO A 84 2.18 -19.78 13.80
N SER A 85 1.31 -19.70 14.80
CA SER A 85 0.17 -18.81 14.82
C SER A 85 0.58 -17.33 14.91
N TYR A 86 1.63 -17.01 15.66
CA TYR A 86 2.18 -15.65 15.65
C TYR A 86 2.86 -15.30 14.32
N ALA A 87 3.56 -16.25 13.70
CA ALA A 87 4.10 -16.05 12.36
C ALA A 87 2.98 -15.70 11.37
N LYS A 88 1.88 -16.44 11.40
CA LYS A 88 0.70 -16.19 10.56
C LYS A 88 0.07 -14.82 10.82
N ALA A 89 -0.08 -14.42 12.09
CA ALA A 89 -0.60 -13.09 12.45
C ALA A 89 0.31 -11.97 11.92
N ALA A 90 1.63 -12.13 12.07
CA ALA A 90 2.61 -11.18 11.56
C ALA A 90 2.59 -11.09 10.03
N ASP A 91 2.47 -12.22 9.33
CA ASP A 91 2.37 -12.27 7.87
C ASP A 91 1.11 -11.59 7.35
N LEU A 92 -0.05 -11.87 7.97
CA LEU A 92 -1.30 -11.20 7.63
C LEU A 92 -1.20 -9.67 7.77
N ALA A 93 -0.68 -9.20 8.91
CA ALA A 93 -0.53 -7.77 9.14
C ALA A 93 0.48 -7.11 8.20
N ARG A 94 1.57 -7.80 7.89
CA ARG A 94 2.59 -7.34 6.95
C ARG A 94 2.05 -7.27 5.53
N ILE A 95 1.30 -8.27 5.08
CA ILE A 95 0.75 -8.33 3.72
C ILE A 95 -0.41 -7.36 3.57
N LEU A 96 -1.42 -7.42 4.45
CA LEU A 96 -2.69 -6.70 4.27
C LEU A 96 -2.66 -5.25 4.77
N TRP A 97 -1.77 -4.93 5.72
CA TRP A 97 -1.69 -3.60 6.32
C TRP A 97 -0.34 -2.91 6.19
N LEU A 98 0.70 -3.63 5.74
CA LEU A 98 2.10 -3.16 5.80
C LEU A 98 2.45 -2.66 7.22
N SER A 99 2.03 -3.38 8.22
CA SER A 99 2.11 -3.00 9.63
C SER A 99 2.29 -4.23 10.52
N VAL A 100 2.24 -3.99 11.83
CA VAL A 100 2.26 -5.03 12.85
C VAL A 100 0.84 -5.51 13.17
N PRO A 101 0.66 -6.73 13.74
CA PRO A 101 -0.62 -7.24 14.18
C PRO A 101 -1.27 -6.33 15.23
N ASP A 102 -2.59 -6.25 15.21
CA ASP A 102 -3.36 -5.65 16.29
C ASP A 102 -3.61 -6.64 17.43
N ASP A 103 -4.23 -6.14 18.50
CA ASP A 103 -4.46 -6.95 19.70
C ASP A 103 -5.36 -8.17 19.41
N GLU A 104 -6.35 -8.01 18.52
CA GLU A 104 -7.26 -9.10 18.11
C GLU A 104 -6.52 -10.24 17.40
N LEU A 105 -5.63 -9.90 16.45
CA LEU A 105 -4.80 -10.90 15.78
C LEU A 105 -3.83 -11.59 16.74
N LEU A 106 -3.25 -10.85 17.70
CA LEU A 106 -2.34 -11.41 18.69
C LEU A 106 -3.07 -12.33 19.67
N ASP A 107 -4.29 -11.99 20.05
CA ASP A 107 -5.10 -12.81 20.97
C ASP A 107 -5.55 -14.11 20.29
N LEU A 108 -5.97 -14.06 19.02
CA LEU A 108 -6.27 -15.26 18.24
C LEU A 108 -5.03 -16.14 18.01
N ALA A 109 -3.88 -15.53 17.78
CA ALA A 109 -2.62 -16.27 17.66
C ALA A 109 -2.19 -16.93 18.99
N ALA A 110 -2.40 -16.24 20.12
CA ALA A 110 -2.13 -16.80 21.45
C ALA A 110 -3.02 -18.01 21.76
N ALA A 111 -4.25 -18.00 21.28
CA ALA A 111 -5.22 -19.10 21.43
C ALA A 111 -5.06 -20.20 20.36
N ASP A 112 -4.08 -20.10 19.47
CA ASP A 112 -3.86 -20.99 18.30
C ASP A 112 -5.09 -21.14 17.40
N ASN A 113 -5.90 -20.07 17.29
CA ASN A 113 -7.19 -20.07 16.60
C ASN A 113 -7.18 -19.29 15.26
N LEU A 114 -6.01 -19.05 14.66
CA LEU A 114 -5.89 -18.44 13.33
C LEU A 114 -5.96 -19.50 12.22
N THR A 115 -7.08 -20.22 12.15
CA THR A 115 -7.33 -21.30 11.18
C THR A 115 -8.76 -21.27 10.65
N GLY A 116 -9.02 -21.96 9.54
CA GLY A 116 -10.37 -22.14 9.01
C GLY A 116 -11.17 -20.85 8.87
N ASP A 117 -12.37 -20.82 9.43
CA ASP A 117 -13.30 -19.70 9.34
C ASP A 117 -12.84 -18.47 10.14
N ALA A 118 -12.16 -18.68 11.28
CA ALA A 118 -11.59 -17.57 12.05
C ALA A 118 -10.52 -16.82 11.23
N LEU A 119 -9.66 -17.53 10.51
CA LEU A 119 -8.70 -16.92 9.60
C LEU A 119 -9.37 -16.14 8.48
N ARG A 120 -10.41 -16.71 7.85
CA ARG A 120 -11.19 -16.03 6.80
C ARG A 120 -11.85 -14.76 7.32
N ALA A 121 -12.48 -14.82 8.49
CA ALA A 121 -13.08 -13.66 9.12
C ALA A 121 -12.07 -12.54 9.37
N GLN A 122 -10.86 -12.89 9.83
CA GLN A 122 -9.79 -11.92 10.02
C GLN A 122 -9.32 -11.29 8.71
N ILE A 123 -9.17 -12.07 7.64
CA ILE A 123 -8.81 -11.54 6.32
C ILE A 123 -9.88 -10.54 5.85
N HIS A 124 -11.16 -10.87 5.94
CA HIS A 124 -12.24 -9.96 5.56
C HIS A 124 -12.24 -8.69 6.42
N ARG A 125 -12.10 -8.81 7.74
CA ARG A 125 -11.98 -7.67 8.64
C ARG A 125 -10.81 -6.77 8.25
N MET A 126 -9.67 -7.37 7.96
CA MET A 126 -8.44 -6.65 7.61
C MET A 126 -8.53 -5.95 6.25
N LEU A 127 -9.18 -6.55 5.27
CA LEU A 127 -9.43 -5.93 3.97
C LEU A 127 -10.41 -4.75 4.07
N GLY A 128 -11.39 -4.82 4.99
CA GLY A 128 -12.31 -3.72 5.28
C GLY A 128 -11.72 -2.60 6.15
N ASP A 129 -10.54 -2.79 6.73
CA ASP A 129 -9.87 -1.76 7.56
C ASP A 129 -9.16 -0.74 6.68
N GLU A 130 -9.17 0.54 7.09
CA GLU A 130 -8.49 1.65 6.41
C GLU A 130 -7.01 1.38 6.13
N ARG A 131 -6.35 0.59 6.97
CA ARG A 131 -4.94 0.20 6.80
C ARG A 131 -4.68 -0.59 5.51
N SER A 132 -5.70 -1.27 4.96
CA SER A 132 -5.61 -2.03 3.70
C SER A 132 -5.26 -1.16 2.49
N HIS A 133 -5.62 0.13 2.52
CA HIS A 133 -5.23 1.09 1.49
C HIS A 133 -3.70 1.17 1.28
N ARG A 134 -2.91 0.90 2.31
CA ARG A 134 -1.44 0.88 2.20
C ARG A 134 -0.96 -0.28 1.32
N MET A 135 -1.56 -1.46 1.51
CA MET A 135 -1.26 -2.64 0.69
C MET A 135 -1.63 -2.37 -0.77
N VAL A 136 -2.86 -1.91 -1.02
CA VAL A 136 -3.30 -1.61 -2.39
C VAL A 136 -2.40 -0.57 -3.05
N ARG A 137 -2.05 0.50 -2.33
CA ARG A 137 -1.12 1.52 -2.84
C ARG A 137 0.25 0.92 -3.15
N SER A 138 0.84 0.18 -2.22
CA SER A 138 2.16 -0.40 -2.42
C SER A 138 2.17 -1.42 -3.57
N PHE A 139 1.15 -2.26 -3.63
CA PHE A 139 0.98 -3.26 -4.67
C PHE A 139 0.79 -2.61 -6.05
N SER A 140 -0.19 -1.71 -6.19
CA SER A 140 -0.47 -1.05 -7.47
C SER A 140 0.71 -0.21 -7.97
N ASP A 141 1.38 0.50 -7.07
CA ASP A 141 2.53 1.34 -7.41
C ASP A 141 3.71 0.51 -7.95
N GLN A 142 3.88 -0.71 -7.46
CA GLN A 142 4.91 -1.64 -7.93
C GLN A 142 4.47 -2.38 -9.19
N TRP A 143 3.29 -3.01 -9.15
CA TRP A 143 2.76 -3.81 -10.23
C TRP A 143 2.58 -3.01 -11.52
N LEU A 144 1.93 -1.85 -11.43
CA LEU A 144 1.61 -1.00 -12.59
C LEU A 144 2.69 0.06 -12.88
N ASN A 145 3.81 0.05 -12.12
CA ASN A 145 4.89 1.03 -12.25
C ASN A 145 4.43 2.49 -12.03
N LEU A 146 3.42 2.72 -11.18
CA LEU A 146 2.89 4.08 -10.94
C LEU A 146 3.90 5.01 -10.25
N ARG A 147 4.95 4.47 -9.63
CA ARG A 147 6.10 5.26 -9.11
C ARG A 147 6.81 6.06 -10.19
N SER A 148 6.67 5.66 -11.44
CA SER A 148 7.28 6.32 -12.60
C SER A 148 6.41 7.41 -13.23
N LEU A 149 5.19 7.67 -12.71
CA LEU A 149 4.28 8.69 -13.25
C LEU A 149 4.93 10.07 -13.42
N ASN A 150 5.82 10.46 -12.51
CA ASN A 150 6.46 11.78 -12.53
C ASN A 150 7.82 11.80 -13.26
N LYS A 151 8.23 10.69 -13.90
CA LYS A 151 9.46 10.66 -14.69
C LYS A 151 9.32 11.36 -16.03
N VAL A 152 8.10 11.39 -16.55
CA VAL A 152 7.78 12.01 -17.83
C VAL A 152 6.71 13.06 -17.60
N THR A 153 6.97 14.28 -18.10
CA THR A 153 5.99 15.36 -18.13
C THR A 153 5.41 15.44 -19.56
N PRO A 154 4.09 15.30 -19.73
CA PRO A 154 3.46 15.46 -21.04
C PRO A 154 3.73 16.83 -21.64
N SER A 155 3.92 16.88 -22.95
CA SER A 155 4.09 18.12 -23.68
C SER A 155 2.83 18.99 -23.57
N LEU A 156 2.93 20.17 -22.97
CA LEU A 156 1.79 21.10 -22.85
C LEU A 156 1.29 21.60 -24.20
N LYS A 157 2.11 21.51 -25.25
CA LYS A 157 1.68 21.85 -26.62
C LYS A 157 0.70 20.81 -27.18
N LEU A 158 0.92 19.52 -26.87
CA LEU A 158 0.07 18.42 -27.33
C LEU A 158 -1.07 18.12 -26.36
N TYR A 159 -0.84 18.33 -25.06
CA TYR A 159 -1.78 18.05 -23.97
C TYR A 159 -2.00 19.31 -23.12
N PRO A 160 -2.62 20.37 -23.69
CA PRO A 160 -2.79 21.66 -22.99
C PRO A 160 -3.68 21.56 -21.74
N GLU A 161 -4.51 20.52 -21.64
CA GLU A 161 -5.34 20.25 -20.47
C GLU A 161 -4.60 19.58 -19.31
N TYR A 162 -3.34 19.15 -19.52
CA TYR A 162 -2.57 18.50 -18.45
C TYR A 162 -2.13 19.54 -17.42
N ASP A 163 -2.44 19.25 -16.15
CA ASP A 163 -2.08 20.07 -15.00
C ASP A 163 -1.69 19.21 -13.78
N ASP A 164 -1.18 19.87 -12.75
CA ASP A 164 -0.77 19.20 -11.51
C ASP A 164 -1.94 18.52 -10.79
N LEU A 165 -3.14 19.08 -10.90
CA LEU A 165 -4.33 18.52 -10.28
C LEU A 165 -4.73 17.21 -10.97
N LEU A 166 -4.70 17.16 -12.30
CA LEU A 166 -4.90 15.93 -13.05
C LEU A 166 -3.85 14.90 -12.66
N ASN A 167 -2.56 15.28 -12.68
CA ASN A 167 -1.46 14.40 -12.32
C ASN A 167 -1.63 13.80 -10.91
N HIS A 168 -2.13 14.58 -9.97
CA HIS A 168 -2.41 14.13 -8.59
C HIS A 168 -3.48 13.03 -8.55
N TYR A 169 -4.57 13.19 -9.34
CA TYR A 169 -5.70 12.27 -9.30
C TYR A 169 -5.50 10.99 -10.13
N LEU A 170 -4.61 10.95 -11.11
CA LEU A 170 -4.35 9.77 -11.94
C LEU A 170 -4.07 8.50 -11.10
N PRO A 171 -3.09 8.48 -10.18
CA PRO A 171 -2.83 7.28 -9.38
C PRO A 171 -3.91 7.02 -8.32
N ILE A 172 -4.66 8.05 -7.91
CA ILE A 172 -5.76 7.89 -6.94
C ILE A 172 -6.90 7.10 -7.57
N GLU A 173 -7.29 7.39 -8.83
CA GLU A 173 -8.26 6.60 -9.57
C GLU A 173 -7.92 5.11 -9.53
N THR A 174 -6.72 4.77 -9.99
CA THR A 174 -6.27 3.39 -10.12
C THR A 174 -6.24 2.66 -8.77
N ARG A 175 -5.75 3.32 -7.73
CA ARG A 175 -5.68 2.75 -6.38
C ARG A 175 -7.07 2.56 -5.77
N THR A 176 -7.97 3.54 -5.95
CA THR A 176 -9.35 3.44 -5.47
C THR A 176 -10.11 2.33 -6.20
N TYR A 177 -9.91 2.22 -7.50
CA TYR A 177 -10.49 1.17 -8.31
C TYR A 177 -10.03 -0.23 -7.86
N LEU A 178 -8.73 -0.44 -7.74
CA LEU A 178 -8.18 -1.72 -7.27
C LEU A 178 -8.61 -2.05 -5.84
N HIS A 179 -8.67 -1.06 -4.96
CA HIS A 179 -9.17 -1.26 -3.60
C HIS A 179 -10.61 -1.75 -3.60
N HIS A 180 -11.46 -1.13 -4.41
CA HIS A 180 -12.86 -1.53 -4.56
C HIS A 180 -13.00 -2.96 -5.12
N LEU A 181 -12.23 -3.33 -6.15
CA LEU A 181 -12.26 -4.70 -6.69
C LEU A 181 -11.90 -5.74 -5.62
N ILE A 182 -10.90 -5.47 -4.80
CA ILE A 182 -10.46 -6.37 -3.74
C ILE A 182 -11.48 -6.42 -2.60
N GLN A 183 -11.98 -5.28 -2.16
CA GLN A 183 -12.91 -5.16 -1.04
C GLN A 183 -14.25 -5.83 -1.33
N GLU A 184 -14.78 -5.62 -2.54
CA GLU A 184 -16.04 -6.22 -3.00
C GLU A 184 -15.87 -7.61 -3.62
N ASN A 185 -14.65 -8.14 -3.62
CA ASN A 185 -14.30 -9.44 -4.22
C ASN A 185 -14.85 -9.59 -5.66
N LEU A 186 -14.67 -8.55 -6.47
CA LEU A 186 -15.16 -8.53 -7.85
C LEU A 186 -14.30 -9.44 -8.75
N PRO A 187 -14.88 -9.99 -9.84
CA PRO A 187 -14.15 -10.83 -10.77
C PRO A 187 -12.90 -10.15 -11.36
N ALA A 188 -11.81 -10.90 -11.51
CA ALA A 188 -10.55 -10.39 -12.06
C ALA A 188 -10.69 -9.86 -13.51
N GLY A 189 -11.73 -10.28 -14.25
CA GLY A 189 -12.05 -9.73 -15.56
C GLY A 189 -12.25 -8.21 -15.56
N ASN A 190 -12.71 -7.64 -14.44
CA ASN A 190 -12.82 -6.18 -14.27
C ASN A 190 -11.49 -5.46 -14.40
N LEU A 191 -10.35 -6.13 -14.18
CA LEU A 191 -9.03 -5.52 -14.41
C LEU A 191 -8.81 -5.14 -15.88
N ILE A 192 -9.44 -5.86 -16.80
CA ILE A 192 -9.29 -5.64 -18.24
C ILE A 192 -10.50 -4.91 -18.82
N ASP A 193 -11.70 -5.36 -18.46
CA ASP A 193 -12.96 -4.83 -18.97
C ASP A 193 -13.92 -4.56 -17.81
N SER A 194 -14.39 -3.33 -17.72
CA SER A 194 -15.25 -2.87 -16.64
C SER A 194 -16.10 -1.70 -17.14
N ASP A 195 -17.33 -1.67 -16.71
CA ASP A 195 -18.31 -0.60 -17.03
C ASP A 195 -18.27 0.59 -16.05
N PHE A 196 -17.25 0.65 -15.17
CA PHE A 196 -17.11 1.75 -14.21
C PHE A 196 -15.65 2.09 -13.89
N SER A 197 -15.45 3.28 -13.35
CA SER A 197 -14.24 3.69 -12.64
C SER A 197 -14.57 4.60 -11.45
N PHE A 198 -13.55 5.13 -10.79
CA PHE A 198 -13.69 6.12 -9.72
C PHE A 198 -13.18 7.46 -10.20
N LEU A 199 -14.09 8.42 -10.35
CA LEU A 199 -13.79 9.72 -10.90
C LEU A 199 -14.21 10.84 -9.94
N ASN A 200 -13.47 11.93 -10.01
CA ASN A 200 -13.90 13.24 -9.57
C ASN A 200 -14.12 14.14 -10.79
N GLN A 201 -14.53 15.38 -10.56
CA GLN A 201 -14.79 16.34 -11.64
C GLN A 201 -13.59 16.54 -12.58
N ARG A 202 -12.36 16.55 -12.04
CA ARG A 202 -11.15 16.77 -12.85
C ARG A 202 -10.84 15.61 -13.80
N LEU A 203 -10.95 14.37 -13.30
CA LEU A 203 -10.78 13.16 -14.11
C LEU A 203 -11.93 12.97 -15.10
N ALA A 204 -13.17 13.20 -14.66
CA ALA A 204 -14.33 13.10 -15.54
C ALA A 204 -14.23 14.07 -16.74
N ARG A 205 -13.80 15.32 -16.48
CA ARG A 205 -13.53 16.29 -17.55
C ARG A 205 -12.43 15.80 -18.51
N HIS A 206 -11.36 15.20 -17.98
CA HIS A 206 -10.27 14.64 -18.80
C HIS A 206 -10.77 13.48 -19.69
N TYR A 207 -11.70 12.68 -19.18
CA TYR A 207 -12.28 11.56 -19.91
C TYR A 207 -13.48 11.93 -20.80
N GLY A 208 -13.94 13.18 -20.78
CA GLY A 208 -15.13 13.61 -21.48
C GLY A 208 -16.44 13.08 -20.87
N ILE A 209 -16.44 12.77 -19.57
CA ILE A 209 -17.61 12.29 -18.83
C ILE A 209 -18.30 13.47 -18.15
N GLU A 210 -19.57 13.66 -18.47
CA GLU A 210 -20.37 14.73 -17.88
C GLU A 210 -21.07 14.33 -16.58
N GLY A 211 -21.56 15.33 -15.82
CA GLY A 211 -22.38 15.10 -14.63
C GLY A 211 -21.61 14.82 -13.33
N VAL A 212 -20.29 14.73 -13.35
CA VAL A 212 -19.47 14.53 -12.15
C VAL A 212 -18.97 15.87 -11.63
N ILE A 213 -19.43 16.27 -10.43
CA ILE A 213 -19.12 17.58 -9.81
C ILE A 213 -18.38 17.35 -8.49
N GLY A 214 -17.36 18.19 -8.21
CA GLY A 214 -16.61 18.22 -6.95
C GLY A 214 -15.33 17.39 -6.99
N GLN A 215 -14.59 17.42 -5.86
CA GLN A 215 -13.26 16.84 -5.76
C GLN A 215 -13.25 15.39 -5.24
N GLU A 216 -14.35 14.94 -4.67
CA GLU A 216 -14.45 13.61 -4.09
C GLU A 216 -14.50 12.52 -5.18
N MET A 217 -13.70 11.48 -4.98
CA MET A 217 -13.73 10.29 -5.83
C MET A 217 -15.04 9.52 -5.61
N ARG A 218 -15.74 9.21 -6.67
CA ARG A 218 -16.98 8.43 -6.63
C ARG A 218 -17.03 7.41 -7.76
N LYS A 219 -17.73 6.32 -7.53
CA LYS A 219 -17.99 5.32 -8.56
C LYS A 219 -18.86 5.93 -9.67
N VAL A 220 -18.38 5.86 -10.90
CA VAL A 220 -19.07 6.35 -12.10
C VAL A 220 -19.16 5.22 -13.10
N SER A 221 -20.38 4.90 -13.54
CA SER A 221 -20.61 3.93 -14.60
C SER A 221 -20.39 4.58 -15.97
N PHE A 222 -19.76 3.84 -16.86
CA PHE A 222 -19.54 4.29 -18.22
C PHE A 222 -20.70 3.85 -19.12
N PRO A 223 -21.25 4.75 -19.94
CA PRO A 223 -22.17 4.37 -21.00
C PRO A 223 -21.49 3.42 -22.01
N PRO A 224 -22.25 2.51 -22.65
CA PRO A 224 -21.69 1.51 -23.58
C PRO A 224 -20.89 2.09 -24.75
N GLU A 225 -21.21 3.32 -25.15
CA GLU A 225 -20.52 4.06 -26.22
C GLU A 225 -19.16 4.65 -25.82
N VAL A 226 -18.85 4.68 -24.52
CA VAL A 226 -17.57 5.16 -24.01
C VAL A 226 -16.55 4.03 -24.07
N PRO A 227 -15.51 4.10 -24.89
CA PRO A 227 -14.52 3.04 -25.04
C PRO A 227 -13.51 3.03 -23.88
N ARG A 228 -14.01 2.92 -22.67
CA ARG A 228 -13.21 2.89 -21.44
C ARG A 228 -13.69 1.78 -20.52
N GLY A 229 -12.76 1.20 -19.82
CA GLY A 229 -13.01 0.18 -18.81
C GLY A 229 -11.71 -0.53 -18.41
N GLY A 230 -11.62 -0.90 -17.16
CA GLY A 230 -10.44 -1.57 -16.60
C GLY A 230 -9.17 -0.73 -16.60
N LEU A 231 -8.07 -1.35 -16.16
CA LEU A 231 -6.78 -0.68 -15.94
C LEU A 231 -6.14 -0.13 -17.22
N LEU A 232 -6.33 -0.81 -18.35
CA LEU A 232 -5.62 -0.49 -19.60
C LEU A 232 -6.06 0.83 -20.22
N THR A 233 -7.23 1.33 -19.83
CA THR A 233 -7.76 2.62 -20.30
C THR A 233 -7.59 3.76 -19.31
N MET A 234 -7.06 3.48 -18.10
CA MET A 234 -6.80 4.51 -17.11
C MET A 234 -5.64 5.41 -17.52
N ALA A 235 -5.81 6.71 -17.35
CA ALA A 235 -4.80 7.69 -17.76
C ALA A 235 -3.47 7.53 -17.01
N SER A 236 -3.47 7.01 -15.78
CA SER A 236 -2.25 6.65 -15.04
C SER A 236 -1.42 5.59 -15.79
N VAL A 237 -2.07 4.51 -16.28
CA VAL A 237 -1.44 3.43 -17.02
C VAL A 237 -1.01 3.91 -18.41
N LEU A 238 -1.84 4.70 -19.07
CA LEU A 238 -1.50 5.31 -20.35
C LEU A 238 -0.27 6.21 -20.23
N LYS A 239 -0.17 7.00 -19.14
CA LYS A 239 0.93 7.92 -18.91
C LYS A 239 2.26 7.19 -18.62
N VAL A 240 2.28 6.10 -17.83
CA VAL A 240 3.54 5.36 -17.55
C VAL A 240 4.05 4.60 -18.77
N THR A 241 3.28 4.51 -19.84
CA THR A 241 3.60 3.81 -21.07
C THR A 241 3.84 4.75 -22.26
N THR A 242 4.09 6.04 -22.03
CA THR A 242 4.41 7.06 -23.03
C THR A 242 5.72 7.76 -22.69
N ASP A 243 6.31 8.42 -23.69
CA ASP A 243 7.47 9.32 -23.52
C ASP A 243 7.08 10.78 -23.26
N GLY A 244 5.77 11.09 -23.24
CA GLY A 244 5.23 12.43 -23.01
C GLY A 244 4.89 13.21 -24.28
N PHE A 245 5.24 12.69 -25.43
CA PHE A 245 4.91 13.26 -26.75
C PHE A 245 3.91 12.38 -27.47
N ASP A 246 4.24 11.09 -27.67
CA ASP A 246 3.46 10.17 -28.47
C ASP A 246 2.99 8.94 -27.71
N THR A 247 1.93 8.33 -28.21
CA THR A 247 1.54 6.99 -27.81
C THR A 247 2.46 5.98 -28.47
N SER A 248 3.26 5.27 -27.67
CA SER A 248 4.10 4.18 -28.15
C SER A 248 3.41 2.82 -27.99
N PRO A 249 2.89 2.20 -29.08
CA PRO A 249 2.33 0.86 -29.01
C PRO A 249 3.35 -0.18 -28.57
N ILE A 250 4.62 0.01 -28.93
CA ILE A 250 5.72 -0.90 -28.56
C ILE A 250 5.95 -0.86 -27.05
N LEU A 251 6.09 0.32 -26.45
CA LEU A 251 6.26 0.46 -25.00
C LEU A 251 5.04 -0.07 -24.24
N ARG A 252 3.84 0.22 -24.76
CA ARG A 252 2.60 -0.29 -24.15
C ARG A 252 2.48 -1.79 -24.26
N GLY A 253 2.79 -2.38 -25.42
CA GLY A 253 2.80 -3.82 -25.63
C GLY A 253 3.82 -4.53 -24.71
N ALA A 254 5.02 -3.99 -24.59
CA ALA A 254 6.05 -4.49 -23.69
C ALA A 254 5.61 -4.41 -22.21
N TRP A 255 4.96 -3.29 -21.83
CA TRP A 255 4.42 -3.10 -20.50
C TRP A 255 3.28 -4.11 -20.19
N ILE A 256 2.35 -4.33 -21.12
CA ILE A 256 1.26 -5.31 -20.98
C ILE A 256 1.84 -6.72 -20.85
N SER A 257 2.78 -7.08 -21.72
CA SER A 257 3.45 -8.40 -21.69
C SER A 257 4.10 -8.65 -20.32
N LYS A 258 4.81 -7.66 -19.80
CA LYS A 258 5.52 -7.76 -18.51
C LYS A 258 4.57 -7.74 -17.31
N ASN A 259 3.65 -6.77 -17.24
CA ASN A 259 2.92 -6.46 -16.01
C ASN A 259 1.54 -7.15 -15.94
N ILE A 260 0.92 -7.45 -17.07
CA ILE A 260 -0.41 -8.09 -17.11
C ILE A 260 -0.28 -9.58 -17.44
N VAL A 261 0.51 -9.92 -18.48
CA VAL A 261 0.67 -11.33 -18.92
C VAL A 261 1.74 -12.07 -18.13
N GLY A 262 2.70 -11.34 -17.51
CA GLY A 262 3.78 -11.94 -16.72
C GLY A 262 4.93 -12.53 -17.57
N THR A 263 4.98 -12.23 -18.87
CA THR A 263 6.01 -12.68 -19.82
C THR A 263 6.82 -11.49 -20.32
N PRO A 264 7.90 -11.07 -19.61
CA PRO A 264 8.73 -9.97 -20.07
C PRO A 264 9.40 -10.33 -21.40
N LEU A 265 9.43 -9.39 -22.33
CA LEU A 265 10.13 -9.54 -23.59
C LEU A 265 11.65 -9.63 -23.36
N SER A 266 12.31 -10.48 -24.13
CA SER A 266 13.77 -10.48 -24.15
C SER A 266 14.30 -9.16 -24.72
N PRO A 267 15.42 -8.61 -24.21
CA PRO A 267 16.02 -7.44 -24.81
C PRO A 267 16.38 -7.75 -26.28
N PRO A 268 16.28 -6.73 -27.18
CA PRO A 268 16.70 -6.91 -28.56
C PRO A 268 18.18 -7.31 -28.61
N PRO A 269 18.59 -8.12 -29.60
CA PRO A 269 19.99 -8.42 -29.81
C PRO A 269 20.83 -7.13 -29.98
N GLU A 270 22.07 -7.13 -29.49
CA GLU A 270 22.98 -5.95 -29.57
C GLU A 270 23.22 -5.43 -31.02
N SER A 271 23.00 -6.30 -32.02
CA SER A 271 23.10 -5.97 -33.42
C SER A 271 21.93 -5.14 -33.97
N VAL A 272 20.81 -5.03 -33.26
CA VAL A 272 19.65 -4.24 -33.67
C VAL A 272 19.82 -2.82 -33.18
N LYS A 273 20.05 -1.88 -34.13
CA LYS A 273 20.07 -0.44 -33.80
C LYS A 273 18.68 -0.01 -33.29
N ALA A 274 18.67 0.84 -32.26
CA ALA A 274 17.44 1.47 -31.82
C ALA A 274 16.80 2.21 -33.01
N ILE A 275 15.54 1.93 -33.32
CA ILE A 275 14.75 2.71 -34.26
C ILE A 275 14.43 4.01 -33.53
N GLU A 276 15.03 5.12 -33.95
CA GLU A 276 14.60 6.43 -33.49
C GLU A 276 13.18 6.67 -34.05
N PRO A 277 12.23 7.10 -33.19
CA PRO A 277 10.88 7.44 -33.68
C PRO A 277 11.01 8.55 -34.72
N ASP A 278 10.51 8.32 -35.92
CA ASP A 278 10.34 9.38 -36.91
C ASP A 278 9.14 10.24 -36.48
N HIS A 279 9.44 11.40 -35.95
CA HIS A 279 8.47 12.38 -35.51
C HIS A 279 8.05 13.26 -36.72
N GLY A 280 7.70 12.65 -37.84
CA GLY A 280 7.13 13.37 -39.00
C GLY A 280 5.96 14.29 -38.59
N GLU A 281 5.37 15.00 -39.53
CA GLU A 281 4.24 15.93 -39.31
C GLU A 281 2.95 15.23 -38.87
N ALA A 282 2.91 13.90 -38.86
CA ALA A 282 1.76 13.11 -38.43
C ALA A 282 1.47 13.29 -36.91
N THR A 283 0.23 13.58 -36.58
CA THR A 283 -0.23 13.78 -35.20
C THR A 283 -0.81 12.51 -34.58
N THR A 284 -1.04 11.48 -35.37
CA THR A 284 -1.54 10.18 -34.92
C THR A 284 -0.86 9.02 -35.63
N LEU A 285 -0.84 7.83 -35.01
CA LEU A 285 -0.34 6.59 -35.63
C LEU A 285 -1.17 6.08 -36.79
N LYS A 286 -2.31 6.70 -37.13
CA LYS A 286 -3.16 6.37 -38.27
C LYS A 286 -2.89 7.26 -39.49
N GLU A 287 -2.18 8.34 -39.32
CA GLU A 287 -1.67 9.23 -40.38
C GLU A 287 -0.30 8.76 -40.86
#